data_557052c44b3d7b5975d63be45d4b3641
#
_entry.id   557052c44b3d7b5975d63be45d4b3641
#
_cell.length_a   1.000
_cell.length_b   1.000
_cell.length_c   1.000
_cell.angle_alpha   90.00
_cell.angle_beta   90.00
_cell.angle_gamma   90.00
#
_symmetry.space_group_name_H-M   'P 1'
#
loop_
_entity.id
_entity.type
_entity.pdbx_description
1 polymer ?
#
loop_
_entity_poly.entity_id
_entity_poly.type
_entity_poly.pdbx_seq_one_letter_code
_entity_poly.pdbx_strand_id
1 'polypeptide(L)'
;MGFLRGVAVLLLVVALGAGGLFLWKRWHNGEQTPGIVFGNGRIEGTEIDVSTKFAGRVEAVLVKEGDDVLAGQPLVRFDARAMRASLAQAKAQLTRATHHVESAAAEIKRRRDDLELSEIELKRSETLYEKGFATRERLDRDHFRREVNLSFLNAARSALEATKTEIVELRARIEEIEANLSDATLYAPTSGRVLYRLAEPGEVLVTGGKALVMIDLDDLYMTIYLPERAAGRVRIRDEALIRLDAITNKPVEAYVSFLSAQAEFTPKEVETTEERQKLVFRVKLQVRDNSARMVKPGMPGMGYVRVEPDAPWPASKR
;
A
#
# COMPACT_ATOMS: atom_id res chain seq x y z
N MET A 1 39.68 40.16 70.12
CA MET A 1 40.20 39.42 68.97
C MET A 1 39.37 38.18 68.57
N GLY A 2 38.44 37.70 69.41
CA GLY A 2 37.58 36.51 69.04
C GLY A 2 36.48 36.79 68.08
N PHE A 3 35.84 37.95 68.08
CA PHE A 3 34.68 38.30 67.26
C PHE A 3 34.96 38.37 65.75
N LEU A 4 36.12 38.99 65.38
CA LEU A 4 36.54 39.06 63.98
C LEU A 4 36.87 37.68 63.37
N ARG A 5 37.41 36.75 64.18
CA ARG A 5 37.69 35.34 63.68
C ARG A 5 36.42 34.56 63.46
N GLY A 6 35.38 34.75 64.29
CA GLY A 6 34.06 34.11 64.09
C GLY A 6 33.34 34.59 62.83
N VAL A 7 33.40 35.91 62.54
CA VAL A 7 32.81 36.45 61.30
C VAL A 7 33.55 36.00 60.06
N ALA A 8 34.88 35.86 60.09
CA ALA A 8 35.66 35.36 58.96
C ALA A 8 35.36 33.88 58.65
N VAL A 9 35.18 33.06 59.69
CA VAL A 9 34.83 31.64 59.52
C VAL A 9 33.43 31.48 58.96
N LEU A 10 32.45 32.28 59.41
CA LEU A 10 31.08 32.28 58.90
C LEU A 10 31.05 32.68 57.43
N LEU A 11 31.74 33.74 57.00
CA LEU A 11 31.85 34.14 55.59
C LEU A 11 32.47 33.06 54.69
N LEU A 12 33.46 32.34 55.23
CA LEU A 12 34.12 31.25 54.47
C LEU A 12 33.22 30.06 54.26
N VAL A 13 32.40 29.68 55.24
CA VAL A 13 31.40 28.62 55.15
C VAL A 13 30.27 29.01 54.18
N VAL A 14 29.81 30.28 54.20
CA VAL A 14 28.79 30.75 53.24
C VAL A 14 29.37 30.78 51.81
N ALA A 15 30.63 31.21 51.64
CA ALA A 15 31.25 31.21 50.30
C ALA A 15 31.46 29.79 49.75
N LEU A 16 31.86 28.82 50.60
CA LEU A 16 31.98 27.41 50.21
C LEU A 16 30.62 26.76 49.89
N GLY A 17 29.58 27.09 50.68
CA GLY A 17 28.20 26.66 50.44
C GLY A 17 27.63 27.24 49.14
N ALA A 18 27.84 28.54 48.90
CA ALA A 18 27.41 29.18 47.63
C ALA A 18 28.18 28.65 46.43
N GLY A 19 29.51 28.46 46.57
CA GLY A 19 30.35 27.83 45.52
C GLY A 19 29.92 26.40 45.21
N GLY A 20 29.66 25.59 46.25
CA GLY A 20 29.17 24.23 46.11
C GLY A 20 27.77 24.15 45.42
N LEU A 21 26.86 25.03 45.81
CA LEU A 21 25.53 25.17 45.18
C LEU A 21 25.63 25.64 43.73
N PHE A 22 26.57 26.57 43.45
CA PHE A 22 26.80 27.06 42.09
C PHE A 22 27.39 25.95 41.17
N LEU A 23 28.38 25.21 41.70
CA LEU A 23 28.96 24.08 40.98
C LEU A 23 27.99 22.91 40.81
N TRP A 24 27.18 22.62 41.83
CA TRP A 24 26.11 21.64 41.78
C TRP A 24 25.01 22.02 40.77
N LYS A 25 24.59 23.31 40.76
CA LYS A 25 23.61 23.83 39.82
C LYS A 25 24.16 23.83 38.37
N ARG A 26 25.46 24.09 38.20
CA ARG A 26 26.12 24.04 36.88
C ARG A 26 26.30 22.62 36.39
N TRP A 27 26.46 21.65 37.28
CA TRP A 27 26.61 20.24 36.96
C TRP A 27 25.26 19.56 36.70
N HIS A 28 24.20 20.03 37.38
CA HIS A 28 22.84 19.48 37.21
C HIS A 28 22.04 20.14 36.07
N ASN A 29 22.35 21.36 35.71
CA ASN A 29 21.80 21.94 34.48
C ASN A 29 22.56 21.33 33.31
N GLY A 30 22.12 20.13 32.90
CA GLY A 30 22.61 19.48 31.66
C GLY A 30 22.58 20.51 30.54
N GLU A 31 23.67 20.58 29.76
CA GLU A 31 23.93 21.50 28.66
C GLU A 31 22.72 21.65 27.73
N GLN A 32 21.84 22.61 28.04
CA GLN A 32 20.85 23.05 27.08
C GLN A 32 21.61 23.95 26.09
N THR A 33 22.04 23.36 24.97
CA THR A 33 22.59 24.14 23.88
C THR A 33 21.49 25.06 23.36
N PRO A 34 21.68 26.41 23.46
CA PRO A 34 20.68 27.36 22.96
C PRO A 34 20.36 27.02 21.49
N GLY A 35 19.09 27.03 21.13
CA GLY A 35 18.67 26.74 19.75
C GLY A 35 18.50 25.26 19.38
N ILE A 36 18.73 24.34 20.33
CA ILE A 36 18.49 22.89 20.12
C ILE A 36 17.48 22.39 21.17
N VAL A 37 16.47 21.66 20.71
CA VAL A 37 15.56 20.91 21.58
C VAL A 37 15.81 19.42 21.40
N PHE A 38 15.60 18.63 22.43
CA PHE A 38 15.88 17.20 22.39
C PHE A 38 14.83 16.41 23.18
N GLY A 39 14.69 15.15 22.82
CA GLY A 39 13.84 14.19 23.53
C GLY A 39 14.37 12.77 23.35
N ASN A 40 14.05 11.93 24.33
CA ASN A 40 14.30 10.49 24.23
C ASN A 40 13.28 9.88 23.28
N GLY A 41 13.70 8.87 22.54
CA GLY A 41 12.84 8.16 21.63
C GLY A 41 13.37 6.79 21.26
N ARG A 42 12.61 6.15 20.38
CA ARG A 42 12.97 4.85 19.82
C ARG A 42 12.79 4.93 18.30
N ILE A 43 13.65 4.25 17.56
CA ILE A 43 13.46 4.08 16.13
C ILE A 43 12.27 3.16 15.89
N GLU A 44 11.38 3.61 15.04
CA GLU A 44 10.22 2.90 14.53
C GLU A 44 10.36 2.81 13.01
N GLY A 45 9.67 1.87 12.39
CA GLY A 45 9.56 1.77 10.95
C GLY A 45 8.10 1.56 10.57
N THR A 46 7.76 1.83 9.34
CA THR A 46 6.42 1.59 8.83
C THR A 46 6.20 0.11 8.67
N GLU A 47 5.29 -0.45 9.47
CA GLU A 47 4.85 -1.84 9.35
C GLU A 47 3.83 -1.98 8.24
N ILE A 48 3.98 -3.04 7.44
CA ILE A 48 3.15 -3.33 6.29
C ILE A 48 2.57 -4.73 6.45
N ASP A 49 1.25 -4.79 6.59
CA ASP A 49 0.52 -6.05 6.65
C ASP A 49 0.34 -6.63 5.24
N VAL A 50 0.88 -7.80 4.99
CA VAL A 50 0.64 -8.55 3.76
C VAL A 50 -0.52 -9.50 3.98
N SER A 51 -1.69 -9.15 3.41
CA SER A 51 -2.96 -9.83 3.63
C SER A 51 -3.52 -10.41 2.35
N THR A 52 -4.34 -11.47 2.45
CA THR A 52 -5.03 -12.07 1.31
C THR A 52 -6.35 -11.35 1.00
N LYS A 53 -6.70 -11.23 -0.30
CA LYS A 53 -7.99 -10.71 -0.75
C LYS A 53 -9.11 -11.75 -0.76
N PHE A 54 -8.78 -13.04 -0.70
CA PHE A 54 -9.75 -14.14 -0.73
C PHE A 54 -9.43 -15.18 0.33
N ALA A 55 -10.42 -15.98 0.69
CA ALA A 55 -10.22 -17.11 1.59
C ALA A 55 -9.56 -18.29 0.84
N GLY A 56 -8.46 -18.82 1.39
CA GLY A 56 -7.74 -19.89 0.73
C GLY A 56 -6.76 -20.62 1.65
N ARG A 57 -6.34 -21.81 1.22
CA ARG A 57 -5.31 -22.58 1.92
C ARG A 57 -3.93 -22.11 1.48
N VAL A 58 -3.05 -21.86 2.43
CA VAL A 58 -1.64 -21.57 2.18
C VAL A 58 -0.95 -22.84 1.66
N GLU A 59 -0.41 -22.79 0.45
CA GLU A 59 0.38 -23.87 -0.15
C GLU A 59 1.82 -23.82 0.36
N ALA A 60 2.41 -22.63 0.36
CA ALA A 60 3.79 -22.42 0.81
C ALA A 60 4.01 -20.97 1.28
N VAL A 61 4.84 -20.81 2.29
CA VAL A 61 5.45 -19.53 2.69
C VAL A 61 6.90 -19.57 2.23
N LEU A 62 7.29 -18.61 1.39
CA LEU A 62 8.57 -18.62 0.65
C LEU A 62 9.70 -17.89 1.39
N VAL A 63 9.37 -17.22 2.50
CA VAL A 63 10.29 -16.39 3.29
C VAL A 63 10.19 -16.75 4.77
N LYS A 64 11.22 -16.36 5.53
CA LYS A 64 11.29 -16.54 6.98
C LYS A 64 11.34 -15.19 7.68
N GLU A 65 11.06 -15.18 8.97
CA GLU A 65 11.26 -14.01 9.82
C GLU A 65 12.74 -13.59 9.79
N GLY A 66 12.96 -12.29 9.63
CA GLY A 66 14.28 -11.71 9.50
C GLY A 66 14.82 -11.63 8.08
N ASP A 67 14.20 -12.26 7.09
CA ASP A 67 14.63 -12.19 5.69
C ASP A 67 14.42 -10.79 5.11
N ASP A 68 15.42 -10.30 4.39
CA ASP A 68 15.28 -9.10 3.55
C ASP A 68 14.62 -9.48 2.22
N VAL A 69 13.62 -8.71 1.82
CA VAL A 69 12.83 -8.93 0.61
C VAL A 69 12.80 -7.67 -0.26
N LEU A 70 12.71 -7.87 -1.57
CA LEU A 70 12.60 -6.80 -2.55
C LEU A 70 11.14 -6.59 -2.97
N ALA A 71 10.80 -5.37 -3.36
CA ALA A 71 9.49 -5.08 -3.93
C ALA A 71 9.17 -6.04 -5.10
N GLY A 72 7.97 -6.60 -5.12
CA GLY A 72 7.55 -7.59 -6.12
C GLY A 72 8.08 -9.02 -5.89
N GLN A 73 8.83 -9.28 -4.83
CA GLN A 73 9.26 -10.64 -4.49
C GLN A 73 8.07 -11.47 -3.98
N PRO A 74 7.89 -12.74 -4.45
CA PRO A 74 6.83 -13.59 -3.96
C PRO A 74 7.12 -14.03 -2.51
N LEU A 75 6.10 -13.91 -1.65
CA LEU A 75 6.19 -14.17 -0.23
C LEU A 75 5.39 -15.39 0.21
N VAL A 76 4.14 -15.48 -0.24
CA VAL A 76 3.22 -16.56 0.13
C VAL A 76 2.46 -17.02 -1.11
N ARG A 77 2.30 -18.32 -1.25
CA ARG A 77 1.53 -18.95 -2.32
C ARG A 77 0.33 -19.68 -1.74
N PHE A 78 -0.83 -19.45 -2.33
CA PHE A 78 -2.07 -20.17 -2.02
C PHE A 78 -2.32 -21.31 -2.99
N ASP A 79 -3.09 -22.31 -2.56
CA ASP A 79 -3.57 -23.39 -3.42
C ASP A 79 -4.55 -22.83 -4.47
N ALA A 80 -4.06 -22.71 -5.68
CA ALA A 80 -4.80 -22.16 -6.81
C ALA A 80 -5.35 -23.24 -7.76
N ARG A 81 -5.38 -24.53 -7.37
CA ARG A 81 -5.81 -25.63 -8.26
C ARG A 81 -7.24 -25.45 -8.74
N ALA A 82 -8.17 -25.07 -7.86
CA ALA A 82 -9.56 -24.80 -8.22
C ALA A 82 -9.70 -23.61 -9.18
N MET A 83 -8.93 -22.53 -8.96
CA MET A 83 -8.94 -21.36 -9.84
C MET A 83 -8.39 -21.70 -11.24
N ARG A 84 -7.30 -22.49 -11.32
CA ARG A 84 -6.74 -22.97 -12.60
C ARG A 84 -7.73 -23.86 -13.36
N ALA A 85 -8.44 -24.75 -12.68
CA ALA A 85 -9.48 -25.57 -13.29
C ALA A 85 -10.65 -24.72 -13.81
N SER A 86 -11.09 -23.71 -13.04
CA SER A 86 -12.12 -22.77 -13.48
C SER A 86 -11.68 -21.96 -14.70
N LEU A 87 -10.42 -21.50 -14.73
CA LEU A 87 -9.85 -20.81 -15.90
C LEU A 87 -9.86 -21.70 -17.15
N ALA A 88 -9.43 -22.95 -17.01
CA ALA A 88 -9.44 -23.90 -18.11
C ALA A 88 -10.86 -24.15 -18.65
N GLN A 89 -11.84 -24.27 -17.75
CA GLN A 89 -13.25 -24.41 -18.11
C GLN A 89 -13.76 -23.16 -18.87
N ALA A 90 -13.49 -21.94 -18.37
CA ALA A 90 -13.89 -20.71 -19.03
C ALA A 90 -13.25 -20.56 -20.43
N LYS A 91 -11.98 -20.91 -20.58
CA LYS A 91 -11.29 -20.93 -21.89
C LYS A 91 -11.91 -21.94 -22.86
N ALA A 92 -12.31 -23.11 -22.38
CA ALA A 92 -13.01 -24.10 -23.22
C ALA A 92 -14.41 -23.57 -23.64
N GLN A 93 -15.12 -22.86 -22.77
CA GLN A 93 -16.40 -22.20 -23.13
C GLN A 93 -16.20 -21.13 -24.19
N LEU A 94 -15.16 -20.30 -24.07
CA LEU A 94 -14.81 -19.27 -25.07
C LEU A 94 -14.52 -19.92 -26.43
N THR A 95 -13.75 -21.03 -26.47
CA THR A 95 -13.50 -21.78 -27.72
C THR A 95 -14.78 -22.26 -28.32
N ARG A 96 -15.72 -22.82 -27.55
CA ARG A 96 -17.03 -23.24 -28.03
C ARG A 96 -17.83 -22.07 -28.63
N ALA A 97 -17.90 -20.94 -27.92
CA ALA A 97 -18.60 -19.75 -28.40
C ALA A 97 -17.98 -19.21 -29.70
N THR A 98 -16.66 -19.32 -29.88
CA THR A 98 -15.99 -18.95 -31.13
C THR A 98 -16.46 -19.82 -32.29
N HIS A 99 -16.59 -21.12 -32.10
CA HIS A 99 -17.18 -22.01 -33.13
C HIS A 99 -18.66 -21.74 -33.43
N HIS A 100 -19.41 -21.27 -32.39
CA HIS A 100 -20.79 -20.82 -32.63
C HIS A 100 -20.85 -19.56 -33.52
N VAL A 101 -19.91 -18.63 -33.38
CA VAL A 101 -19.80 -17.47 -34.28
C VAL A 101 -19.51 -17.90 -35.71
N GLU A 102 -18.60 -18.88 -35.94
CA GLU A 102 -18.33 -19.42 -37.26
C GLU A 102 -19.58 -20.04 -37.89
N SER A 103 -20.34 -20.85 -37.11
CA SER A 103 -21.57 -21.45 -37.54
C SER A 103 -22.66 -20.42 -37.88
N ALA A 104 -22.80 -19.39 -37.05
CA ALA A 104 -23.75 -18.29 -37.30
C ALA A 104 -23.36 -17.45 -38.51
N ALA A 105 -22.06 -17.26 -38.76
CA ALA A 105 -21.57 -16.61 -39.98
C ALA A 105 -21.87 -17.43 -41.25
N ALA A 106 -21.75 -18.73 -41.18
CA ALA A 106 -22.12 -19.63 -42.30
C ALA A 106 -23.63 -19.57 -42.56
N GLU A 107 -24.47 -19.50 -41.51
CA GLU A 107 -25.93 -19.35 -41.64
C GLU A 107 -26.28 -18.02 -42.32
N ILE A 108 -25.63 -16.90 -41.95
CA ILE A 108 -25.82 -15.60 -42.62
C ILE A 108 -25.50 -15.72 -44.13
N LYS A 109 -24.43 -16.40 -44.48
CA LYS A 109 -24.07 -16.59 -45.86
C LYS A 109 -25.20 -17.37 -46.61
N ARG A 110 -25.68 -18.46 -46.06
CA ARG A 110 -26.78 -19.22 -46.60
C ARG A 110 -28.02 -18.38 -46.81
N ARG A 111 -28.44 -17.59 -45.80
CA ARG A 111 -29.61 -16.71 -45.88
C ARG A 111 -29.44 -15.56 -46.88
N ARG A 112 -28.22 -15.11 -47.09
CA ARG A 112 -27.93 -14.12 -48.13
C ARG A 112 -28.07 -14.72 -49.53
N ASP A 113 -27.59 -15.95 -49.74
CA ASP A 113 -27.73 -16.62 -51.01
C ASP A 113 -29.21 -16.91 -51.32
N ASP A 114 -30.00 -17.33 -50.32
CA ASP A 114 -31.48 -17.51 -50.44
C ASP A 114 -32.21 -16.18 -50.83
N LEU A 115 -31.79 -15.04 -50.21
CA LEU A 115 -32.34 -13.75 -50.53
C LEU A 115 -31.97 -13.32 -51.97
N GLU A 116 -30.74 -13.45 -52.36
CA GLU A 116 -30.26 -13.14 -53.72
C GLU A 116 -31.05 -13.90 -54.78
N LEU A 117 -31.25 -15.22 -54.56
CA LEU A 117 -32.09 -16.04 -55.47
C LEU A 117 -33.50 -15.49 -55.58
N SER A 118 -34.14 -15.13 -54.46
CA SER A 118 -35.48 -14.57 -54.46
C SER A 118 -35.57 -13.18 -55.10
N GLU A 119 -34.52 -12.36 -55.01
CA GLU A 119 -34.41 -11.07 -55.71
C GLU A 119 -34.31 -11.26 -57.23
N ILE A 120 -33.55 -12.24 -57.70
CA ILE A 120 -33.46 -12.59 -59.15
C ILE A 120 -34.82 -13.08 -59.64
N GLU A 121 -35.49 -13.98 -58.88
CA GLU A 121 -36.85 -14.47 -59.26
C GLU A 121 -37.86 -13.35 -59.32
N LEU A 122 -37.88 -12.44 -58.31
CA LEU A 122 -38.79 -11.29 -58.29
C LEU A 122 -38.57 -10.37 -59.51
N LYS A 123 -37.30 -10.00 -59.77
CA LYS A 123 -36.96 -9.17 -60.98
C LYS A 123 -37.40 -9.80 -62.26
N ARG A 124 -37.26 -11.11 -62.41
CA ARG A 124 -37.75 -11.85 -63.60
C ARG A 124 -39.27 -11.80 -63.68
N SER A 125 -39.97 -11.97 -62.54
CA SER A 125 -41.44 -11.94 -62.47
C SER A 125 -42.02 -10.56 -62.76
N GLU A 126 -41.35 -9.47 -62.29
CA GLU A 126 -41.66 -8.09 -62.62
C GLU A 126 -41.59 -7.86 -64.12
N THR A 127 -40.49 -8.23 -64.76
CA THR A 127 -40.26 -8.06 -66.22
C THR A 127 -41.31 -8.86 -67.04
N LEU A 128 -41.70 -10.05 -66.62
CA LEU A 128 -42.75 -10.87 -67.29
C LEU A 128 -44.14 -10.30 -67.08
N TYR A 129 -44.43 -9.76 -65.91
CA TYR A 129 -45.71 -9.11 -65.62
C TYR A 129 -45.89 -7.84 -66.47
N GLU A 130 -44.89 -6.98 -66.58
CA GLU A 130 -44.88 -5.80 -67.46
C GLU A 130 -45.17 -6.15 -68.92
N LYS A 131 -44.65 -7.28 -69.37
CA LYS A 131 -44.89 -7.83 -70.75
C LYS A 131 -46.17 -8.57 -70.91
N GLY A 132 -47.01 -8.74 -69.85
CA GLY A 132 -48.28 -9.46 -69.88
C GLY A 132 -48.15 -11.00 -69.83
N PHE A 133 -46.96 -11.55 -69.55
CA PHE A 133 -46.69 -13.00 -69.51
C PHE A 133 -46.71 -13.59 -68.10
N ALA A 134 -46.96 -12.82 -67.04
CA ALA A 134 -47.13 -13.31 -65.69
C ALA A 134 -48.40 -12.76 -65.08
N THR A 135 -48.99 -13.49 -64.11
CA THR A 135 -50.14 -13.05 -63.34
C THR A 135 -49.69 -12.18 -62.15
N ARG A 136 -50.61 -11.31 -61.64
CA ARG A 136 -50.36 -10.51 -60.45
C ARG A 136 -50.13 -11.37 -59.22
N GLU A 137 -50.84 -12.48 -59.09
CA GLU A 137 -50.67 -13.46 -58.03
C GLU A 137 -49.24 -14.00 -57.96
N ARG A 138 -48.63 -14.28 -59.12
CA ARG A 138 -47.24 -14.72 -59.19
C ARG A 138 -46.25 -13.63 -58.72
N LEU A 139 -46.46 -12.40 -59.16
CA LEU A 139 -45.64 -11.26 -58.76
C LEU A 139 -45.73 -11.03 -57.25
N ASP A 140 -46.98 -11.00 -56.70
CA ASP A 140 -47.18 -10.81 -55.25
C ASP A 140 -46.57 -11.96 -54.44
N ARG A 141 -46.61 -13.22 -54.93
CA ARG A 141 -45.95 -14.35 -54.26
C ARG A 141 -44.43 -14.22 -54.24
N ASP A 142 -43.81 -13.81 -55.33
CA ASP A 142 -42.35 -13.65 -55.43
C ASP A 142 -41.88 -12.44 -54.58
N HIS A 143 -42.68 -11.37 -54.49
CA HIS A 143 -42.47 -10.26 -53.59
C HIS A 143 -42.49 -10.72 -52.11
N PHE A 144 -43.52 -11.44 -51.69
CA PHE A 144 -43.60 -12.00 -50.33
C PHE A 144 -42.42 -12.94 -50.02
N ARG A 145 -41.99 -13.79 -50.96
CA ARG A 145 -40.84 -14.65 -50.75
C ARG A 145 -39.56 -13.88 -50.47
N ARG A 146 -39.33 -12.82 -51.22
CA ARG A 146 -38.18 -11.91 -50.98
C ARG A 146 -38.25 -11.26 -49.60
N GLU A 147 -39.43 -10.77 -49.14
CA GLU A 147 -39.60 -10.17 -47.80
C GLU A 147 -39.35 -11.20 -46.68
N VAL A 148 -39.85 -12.40 -46.83
CA VAL A 148 -39.58 -13.52 -45.87
C VAL A 148 -38.09 -13.83 -45.78
N ASN A 149 -37.40 -13.94 -46.94
CA ASN A 149 -35.94 -14.23 -46.95
C ASN A 149 -35.14 -13.08 -46.34
N LEU A 150 -35.52 -11.81 -46.56
CA LEU A 150 -34.92 -10.66 -45.91
C LEU A 150 -35.08 -10.72 -44.37
N SER A 151 -36.26 -11.10 -43.91
CA SER A 151 -36.57 -11.27 -42.49
C SER A 151 -35.68 -12.37 -41.84
N PHE A 152 -35.50 -13.51 -42.55
CA PHE A 152 -34.59 -14.56 -42.08
C PHE A 152 -33.14 -14.11 -42.03
N LEU A 153 -32.69 -13.36 -43.05
CA LEU A 153 -31.31 -12.80 -43.00
C LEU A 153 -31.12 -11.85 -41.79
N ASN A 154 -32.09 -11.01 -41.50
CA ASN A 154 -32.04 -10.10 -40.36
C ASN A 154 -32.04 -10.86 -39.04
N ALA A 155 -32.87 -11.89 -38.90
CA ALA A 155 -32.85 -12.79 -37.73
C ALA A 155 -31.50 -13.50 -37.54
N ALA A 156 -30.89 -13.99 -38.61
CA ALA A 156 -29.56 -14.61 -38.57
C ALA A 156 -28.47 -13.60 -38.16
N ARG A 157 -28.54 -12.35 -38.62
CA ARG A 157 -27.63 -11.27 -38.18
C ARG A 157 -27.78 -10.98 -36.70
N SER A 158 -29.01 -10.89 -36.20
CA SER A 158 -29.24 -10.67 -34.76
C SER A 158 -28.73 -11.84 -33.92
N ALA A 159 -28.86 -13.07 -34.39
CA ALA A 159 -28.32 -14.26 -33.74
C ALA A 159 -26.75 -14.22 -33.68
N LEU A 160 -26.09 -13.78 -34.76
CA LEU A 160 -24.63 -13.58 -34.75
C LEU A 160 -24.20 -12.54 -33.71
N GLU A 161 -24.88 -11.39 -33.64
CA GLU A 161 -24.55 -10.35 -32.67
C GLU A 161 -24.73 -10.86 -31.23
N ALA A 162 -25.78 -11.63 -30.94
CA ALA A 162 -25.97 -12.26 -29.64
C ALA A 162 -24.79 -13.18 -29.27
N THR A 163 -24.33 -14.01 -30.23
CA THR A 163 -23.16 -14.89 -29.98
C THR A 163 -21.86 -14.12 -29.79
N LYS A 164 -21.69 -12.99 -30.48
CA LYS A 164 -20.54 -12.10 -30.25
C LYS A 164 -20.56 -11.49 -28.86
N THR A 165 -21.74 -11.11 -28.36
CA THR A 165 -21.90 -10.60 -26.99
C THR A 165 -21.51 -11.66 -25.96
N GLU A 166 -21.90 -12.93 -26.15
CA GLU A 166 -21.46 -14.06 -25.31
C GLU A 166 -19.93 -14.17 -25.23
N ILE A 167 -19.22 -13.96 -26.35
CA ILE A 167 -17.74 -13.96 -26.34
C ILE A 167 -17.19 -12.83 -25.46
N VAL A 168 -17.79 -11.66 -25.47
CA VAL A 168 -17.37 -10.52 -24.63
C VAL A 168 -17.55 -10.86 -23.15
N GLU A 169 -18.68 -11.45 -22.79
CA GLU A 169 -18.95 -11.90 -21.42
C GLU A 169 -17.97 -12.97 -20.95
N LEU A 170 -17.68 -13.96 -21.79
CA LEU A 170 -16.72 -15.02 -21.46
C LEU A 170 -15.27 -14.48 -21.32
N ARG A 171 -14.88 -13.51 -22.12
CA ARG A 171 -13.58 -12.85 -21.98
C ARG A 171 -13.47 -12.08 -20.65
N ALA A 172 -14.50 -11.32 -20.28
CA ALA A 172 -14.53 -10.62 -18.99
C ALA A 172 -14.46 -11.63 -17.83
N ARG A 173 -15.13 -12.79 -17.96
CA ARG A 173 -15.06 -13.85 -16.96
C ARG A 173 -13.66 -14.46 -16.84
N ILE A 174 -12.97 -14.65 -17.95
CA ILE A 174 -11.58 -15.13 -17.96
C ILE A 174 -10.67 -14.12 -17.27
N GLU A 175 -10.80 -12.84 -17.59
CA GLU A 175 -10.01 -11.77 -16.98
C GLU A 175 -10.22 -11.70 -15.44
N GLU A 176 -11.44 -11.84 -14.98
CA GLU A 176 -11.75 -11.93 -13.54
C GLU A 176 -11.01 -13.09 -12.86
N ILE A 177 -11.06 -14.29 -13.49
CA ILE A 177 -10.39 -15.47 -12.93
C ILE A 177 -8.87 -15.31 -12.97
N GLU A 178 -8.30 -14.74 -14.02
CA GLU A 178 -6.86 -14.48 -14.15
C GLU A 178 -6.39 -13.45 -13.11
N ALA A 179 -7.16 -12.41 -12.83
CA ALA A 179 -6.89 -11.46 -11.76
C ALA A 179 -6.89 -12.17 -10.38
N ASN A 180 -7.90 -12.96 -10.09
CA ASN A 180 -7.96 -13.76 -8.86
C ASN A 180 -6.79 -14.76 -8.75
N LEU A 181 -6.36 -15.34 -9.86
CA LEU A 181 -5.23 -16.26 -9.91
C LEU A 181 -3.90 -15.54 -9.66
N SER A 182 -3.74 -14.29 -10.12
CA SER A 182 -2.57 -13.47 -9.82
C SER A 182 -2.48 -13.15 -8.33
N ASP A 183 -3.62 -12.88 -7.69
CA ASP A 183 -3.72 -12.62 -6.24
C ASP A 183 -3.47 -13.90 -5.40
N ALA A 184 -3.44 -15.11 -6.01
CA ALA A 184 -3.09 -16.34 -5.31
C ALA A 184 -1.60 -16.43 -4.92
N THR A 185 -0.79 -15.46 -5.32
CA THR A 185 0.55 -15.28 -4.79
C THR A 185 0.65 -13.87 -4.19
N LEU A 186 0.96 -13.81 -2.89
CA LEU A 186 1.21 -12.52 -2.25
C LEU A 186 2.64 -12.09 -2.51
N TYR A 187 2.80 -10.85 -2.93
CA TYR A 187 4.09 -10.23 -3.23
C TYR A 187 4.40 -9.12 -2.23
N ALA A 188 5.68 -8.84 -2.03
CA ALA A 188 6.14 -7.72 -1.24
C ALA A 188 5.74 -6.39 -1.92
N PRO A 189 4.96 -5.52 -1.26
CA PRO A 189 4.57 -4.22 -1.84
C PRO A 189 5.73 -3.23 -1.94
N THR A 190 6.70 -3.34 -1.02
CA THR A 190 7.94 -2.55 -0.98
C THR A 190 9.12 -3.43 -0.62
N SER A 191 10.33 -2.93 -0.78
CA SER A 191 11.52 -3.58 -0.23
C SER A 191 11.54 -3.38 1.28
N GLY A 192 11.96 -4.40 2.03
CA GLY A 192 11.97 -4.34 3.49
C GLY A 192 12.40 -5.65 4.11
N ARG A 193 12.04 -5.86 5.37
CA ARG A 193 12.34 -7.09 6.12
C ARG A 193 11.06 -7.72 6.66
N VAL A 194 10.97 -9.04 6.60
CA VAL A 194 9.89 -9.79 7.24
C VAL A 194 10.04 -9.69 8.76
N LEU A 195 9.04 -9.12 9.41
CA LEU A 195 9.02 -8.95 10.87
C LEU A 195 8.39 -10.15 11.56
N TYR A 196 7.20 -10.54 11.10
CA TYR A 196 6.46 -11.69 11.64
C TYR A 196 5.88 -12.53 10.53
N ARG A 197 5.97 -13.82 10.67
CA ARG A 197 5.27 -14.80 9.84
C ARG A 197 4.05 -15.30 10.61
N LEU A 198 2.85 -14.89 10.18
CA LEU A 198 1.59 -15.19 10.85
C LEU A 198 0.89 -16.42 10.29
N ALA A 199 1.22 -16.80 9.04
CA ALA A 199 0.60 -17.93 8.35
C ALA A 199 1.57 -19.08 8.14
N GLU A 200 1.07 -20.31 8.32
CA GLU A 200 1.82 -21.55 8.10
C GLU A 200 1.31 -22.32 6.89
N PRO A 201 2.19 -23.09 6.20
CA PRO A 201 1.75 -24.01 5.13
C PRO A 201 0.68 -24.97 5.60
N GLY A 202 -0.41 -25.09 4.85
CA GLY A 202 -1.58 -25.91 5.17
C GLY A 202 -2.69 -25.19 5.91
N GLU A 203 -2.43 -24.02 6.46
CA GLU A 203 -3.42 -23.18 7.14
C GLU A 203 -4.41 -22.57 6.14
N VAL A 204 -5.63 -22.29 6.60
CA VAL A 204 -6.66 -21.61 5.80
C VAL A 204 -6.84 -20.20 6.34
N LEU A 205 -6.51 -19.22 5.53
CA LEU A 205 -6.76 -17.81 5.82
C LEU A 205 -8.13 -17.39 5.30
N VAL A 206 -8.78 -16.52 6.06
CA VAL A 206 -10.02 -15.84 5.64
C VAL A 206 -9.70 -14.61 4.80
N THR A 207 -10.67 -14.07 4.10
CA THR A 207 -10.53 -12.79 3.38
C THR A 207 -10.07 -11.69 4.34
N GLY A 208 -9.03 -10.95 3.95
CA GLY A 208 -8.37 -9.94 4.79
C GLY A 208 -7.42 -10.54 5.84
N GLY A 209 -7.26 -11.86 5.89
CA GLY A 209 -6.32 -12.52 6.80
C GLY A 209 -4.87 -12.10 6.51
N LYS A 210 -4.13 -11.74 7.58
CA LYS A 210 -2.73 -11.35 7.48
C LYS A 210 -1.88 -12.62 7.36
N ALA A 211 -1.06 -12.69 6.34
CA ALA A 211 -0.14 -13.80 6.13
C ALA A 211 1.23 -13.53 6.78
N LEU A 212 1.71 -12.31 6.69
CA LEU A 212 2.94 -11.86 7.33
C LEU A 212 2.93 -10.34 7.53
N VAL A 213 3.83 -9.84 8.38
CA VAL A 213 4.08 -8.42 8.59
C VAL A 213 5.49 -8.11 8.14
N MET A 214 5.62 -7.09 7.32
CA MET A 214 6.92 -6.55 6.88
C MET A 214 7.17 -5.20 7.51
N ILE A 215 8.44 -4.80 7.55
CA ILE A 215 8.84 -3.46 7.94
C ILE A 215 9.67 -2.84 6.82
N ASP A 216 9.34 -1.62 6.45
CA ASP A 216 10.15 -0.85 5.51
C ASP A 216 11.38 -0.31 6.24
N LEU A 217 12.57 -0.71 5.81
CA LEU A 217 13.84 -0.28 6.41
C LEU A 217 14.37 1.03 5.82
N ASP A 218 13.77 1.53 4.78
CA ASP A 218 14.11 2.81 4.16
C ASP A 218 13.21 3.94 4.70
N ASP A 219 12.04 3.57 5.27
CA ASP A 219 11.09 4.50 5.93
C ASP A 219 11.17 4.38 7.47
N LEU A 220 12.35 4.70 8.02
CA LEU A 220 12.57 4.69 9.46
C LEU A 220 12.45 6.09 10.05
N TYR A 221 11.82 6.20 11.22
CA TYR A 221 11.70 7.44 11.97
C TYR A 221 11.88 7.20 13.47
N MET A 222 12.29 8.26 14.19
CA MET A 222 12.29 8.25 15.65
C MET A 222 11.12 9.06 16.17
N THR A 223 10.30 8.47 17.03
CA THR A 223 9.27 9.20 17.76
C THR A 223 9.88 9.75 19.05
N ILE A 224 9.86 11.08 19.23
CA ILE A 224 10.26 11.75 20.45
C ILE A 224 9.07 12.54 21.03
N TYR A 225 9.11 12.79 22.31
CA TYR A 225 8.11 13.55 23.04
C TYR A 225 8.73 14.83 23.62
N LEU A 226 8.22 15.97 23.21
CA LEU A 226 8.74 17.27 23.63
C LEU A 226 7.73 18.00 24.51
N PRO A 227 8.18 18.66 25.62
CA PRO A 227 7.34 19.56 26.41
C PRO A 227 6.80 20.71 25.55
N GLU A 228 5.66 21.29 25.91
CA GLU A 228 4.98 22.35 25.19
C GLU A 228 5.92 23.52 24.77
N ARG A 229 6.75 23.99 25.68
CA ARG A 229 7.70 25.11 25.41
C ARG A 229 8.74 24.75 24.33
N ALA A 230 9.13 23.48 24.24
CA ALA A 230 10.07 23.00 23.24
C ALA A 230 9.36 22.77 21.92
N ALA A 231 8.20 22.11 21.94
CA ALA A 231 7.39 21.80 20.77
C ALA A 231 6.94 23.06 20.01
N GLY A 232 6.57 24.13 20.73
CA GLY A 232 6.16 25.40 20.11
C GLY A 232 7.24 26.11 19.27
N ARG A 233 8.50 25.67 19.37
CA ARG A 233 9.64 26.21 18.59
C ARG A 233 9.98 25.33 17.38
N VAL A 234 9.50 24.07 17.34
CA VAL A 234 9.80 23.10 16.28
C VAL A 234 8.89 23.35 15.07
N ARG A 235 9.44 23.25 13.88
CA ARG A 235 8.74 23.33 12.61
C ARG A 235 8.94 22.07 11.80
N ILE A 236 7.97 21.75 10.94
CA ILE A 236 8.11 20.66 9.97
C ILE A 236 9.27 21.02 9.01
N ARG A 237 10.12 20.03 8.74
CA ARG A 237 11.37 20.10 7.97
C ARG A 237 12.56 20.69 8.72
N ASP A 238 12.44 21.05 10.00
CA ASP A 238 13.61 21.41 10.79
C ASP A 238 14.63 20.26 10.74
N GLU A 239 15.91 20.63 10.70
CA GLU A 239 16.99 19.66 10.73
C GLU A 239 17.04 18.96 12.08
N ALA A 240 17.27 17.67 12.04
CA ALA A 240 17.39 16.85 13.23
C ALA A 240 18.61 15.91 13.16
N LEU A 241 19.08 15.52 14.33
CA LEU A 241 20.10 14.51 14.51
C LEU A 241 19.63 13.48 15.52
N ILE A 242 19.78 12.20 15.18
CA ILE A 242 19.46 11.10 16.07
C ILE A 242 20.79 10.49 16.56
N ARG A 243 20.94 10.41 17.89
CA ARG A 243 22.03 9.66 18.51
C ARG A 243 21.48 8.39 19.11
N LEU A 244 21.86 7.28 18.53
CA LEU A 244 21.45 5.96 19.02
C LEU A 244 22.43 5.48 20.08
N ASP A 245 21.93 4.88 21.15
CA ASP A 245 22.75 4.38 22.25
C ASP A 245 23.70 3.27 21.79
N ALA A 246 23.28 2.48 20.80
CA ALA A 246 24.08 1.40 20.22
C ALA A 246 25.15 1.90 19.21
N ILE A 247 25.06 3.14 18.72
CA ILE A 247 25.95 3.69 17.68
C ILE A 247 26.54 5.02 18.20
N THR A 248 27.51 4.93 19.07
CA THR A 248 28.05 6.09 19.81
C THR A 248 28.82 7.10 18.96
N ASN A 249 29.41 6.68 17.83
CA ASN A 249 30.38 7.50 17.09
C ASN A 249 29.85 8.16 15.82
N LYS A 250 28.60 7.88 15.40
CA LYS A 250 28.05 8.42 14.16
C LYS A 250 26.59 8.82 14.38
N PRO A 251 26.29 10.13 14.51
CA PRO A 251 24.90 10.59 14.57
C PRO A 251 24.22 10.31 13.23
N VAL A 252 22.93 10.00 13.28
CA VAL A 252 22.08 9.75 12.11
C VAL A 252 21.39 11.05 11.74
N GLU A 253 21.55 11.49 10.50
CA GLU A 253 20.87 12.66 9.97
C GLU A 253 19.38 12.39 9.81
N ALA A 254 18.57 13.36 10.26
CA ALA A 254 17.12 13.27 10.22
C ALA A 254 16.51 14.65 9.97
N TYR A 255 15.21 14.69 9.82
CA TYR A 255 14.42 15.94 9.78
C TYR A 255 13.05 15.72 10.43
N VAL A 256 12.42 16.81 10.88
CA VAL A 256 11.07 16.75 11.44
C VAL A 256 10.07 16.49 10.32
N SER A 257 9.45 15.30 10.34
CA SER A 257 8.41 14.90 9.38
C SER A 257 6.99 15.15 9.91
N PHE A 258 6.82 15.11 11.23
CA PHE A 258 5.53 15.26 11.88
C PHE A 258 5.66 15.95 13.24
N LEU A 259 4.71 16.83 13.54
CA LEU A 259 4.49 17.44 14.85
C LEU A 259 3.00 17.31 15.17
N SER A 260 2.67 16.68 16.31
CA SER A 260 1.28 16.56 16.76
C SER A 260 0.65 17.91 17.00
N ALA A 261 -0.56 18.13 16.50
CA ALA A 261 -1.35 19.33 16.76
C ALA A 261 -2.03 19.29 18.15
N GLN A 262 -2.05 18.13 18.79
CA GLN A 262 -2.65 17.94 20.11
C GLN A 262 -1.60 17.41 21.07
N ALA A 263 -1.67 17.90 22.32
CA ALA A 263 -0.83 17.38 23.39
C ALA A 263 -1.30 15.98 23.79
N GLU A 264 -0.37 15.10 24.07
CA GLU A 264 -0.57 13.76 24.57
C GLU A 264 -0.05 13.66 26.00
N PHE A 265 -0.64 12.76 26.80
CA PHE A 265 -0.05 12.42 28.10
C PHE A 265 1.15 11.50 27.85
N THR A 266 2.21 11.67 28.65
CA THR A 266 3.39 10.79 28.54
C THR A 266 2.98 9.32 28.66
N PRO A 267 3.35 8.47 27.68
CA PRO A 267 2.96 7.05 27.69
C PRO A 267 3.82 6.26 28.66
N LYS A 268 3.98 6.68 29.92
CA LYS A 268 4.75 5.91 30.92
C LYS A 268 3.93 5.60 32.16
N GLU A 269 4.07 4.37 32.63
CA GLU A 269 3.87 3.98 34.01
C GLU A 269 4.84 4.78 34.87
N VAL A 270 4.42 5.91 35.42
CA VAL A 270 5.25 6.82 36.23
C VAL A 270 4.84 6.70 37.66
N GLU A 271 5.81 6.45 38.53
CA GLU A 271 5.61 6.17 39.95
C GLU A 271 5.28 7.40 40.80
N THR A 272 5.43 8.63 40.27
CA THR A 272 5.20 9.88 41.03
C THR A 272 4.07 10.73 40.47
N THR A 273 3.30 11.37 41.40
CA THR A 273 2.11 12.15 41.07
C THR A 273 2.44 13.43 40.28
N GLU A 274 3.64 14.01 40.46
CA GLU A 274 4.09 15.23 39.77
C GLU A 274 4.52 15.01 38.30
N GLU A 275 4.91 13.82 37.92
CA GLU A 275 5.29 13.48 36.55
C GLU A 275 4.12 13.06 35.66
N ARG A 276 2.97 12.70 36.28
CA ARG A 276 1.76 12.25 35.55
C ARG A 276 1.04 13.32 34.75
N GLN A 277 1.40 14.60 34.87
CA GLN A 277 0.65 15.72 34.28
C GLN A 277 1.43 16.57 33.28
N LYS A 278 2.58 16.10 32.79
CA LYS A 278 3.29 16.87 31.79
C LYS A 278 2.72 16.56 30.40
N LEU A 279 1.98 17.51 29.85
CA LEU A 279 1.56 17.51 28.46
C LEU A 279 2.80 17.54 27.55
N VAL A 280 2.87 16.59 26.64
CA VAL A 280 3.95 16.47 25.67
C VAL A 280 3.39 16.42 24.25
N PHE A 281 4.17 16.86 23.31
CA PHE A 281 3.84 16.81 21.90
C PHE A 281 4.70 15.75 21.23
N ARG A 282 4.06 14.88 20.48
CA ARG A 282 4.74 13.85 19.70
C ARG A 282 5.34 14.46 18.44
N VAL A 283 6.63 14.20 18.24
CA VAL A 283 7.39 14.65 17.07
C VAL A 283 8.04 13.43 16.43
N LYS A 284 7.88 13.28 15.10
CA LYS A 284 8.59 12.25 14.35
C LYS A 284 9.78 12.86 13.62
N LEU A 285 10.92 12.23 13.79
CA LEU A 285 12.18 12.57 13.14
C LEU A 285 12.45 11.51 12.08
N GLN A 286 12.27 11.85 10.81
CA GLN A 286 12.50 10.97 9.67
C GLN A 286 13.99 10.82 9.41
N VAL A 287 14.47 9.60 9.35
CA VAL A 287 15.85 9.27 8.98
C VAL A 287 16.05 9.62 7.49
N ARG A 288 17.12 10.34 7.16
CA ARG A 288 17.40 10.71 5.76
C ARG A 288 17.94 9.56 4.92
N ASP A 289 18.81 8.78 5.49
CA ASP A 289 19.49 7.68 4.80
C ASP A 289 19.81 6.53 5.75
N ASN A 290 19.37 5.33 5.38
CA ASN A 290 19.71 4.09 6.06
C ASN A 290 20.32 3.05 5.08
N SER A 291 20.93 3.49 3.99
CA SER A 291 21.52 2.62 2.95
C SER A 291 22.51 1.59 3.53
N ALA A 292 23.23 1.97 4.57
CA ALA A 292 24.14 1.08 5.29
C ALA A 292 23.44 0.08 6.22
N ARG A 293 22.09 0.12 6.33
CA ARG A 293 21.28 -0.77 7.20
C ARG A 293 21.73 -0.81 8.66
N MET A 294 22.36 0.27 9.14
CA MET A 294 22.91 0.36 10.51
C MET A 294 21.81 0.70 11.53
N VAL A 295 20.84 1.51 11.13
CA VAL A 295 19.67 1.88 11.96
C VAL A 295 18.66 0.76 11.90
N LYS A 296 18.25 0.25 13.07
CA LYS A 296 17.27 -0.83 13.17
C LYS A 296 16.07 -0.38 13.99
N PRO A 297 14.85 -0.80 13.64
CA PRO A 297 13.68 -0.60 14.47
C PRO A 297 13.90 -1.10 15.90
N GLY A 298 13.34 -0.41 16.88
CA GLY A 298 13.47 -0.74 18.30
C GLY A 298 14.70 -0.13 18.99
N MET A 299 15.67 0.42 18.25
CA MET A 299 16.85 1.06 18.86
C MET A 299 16.47 2.32 19.65
N PRO A 300 16.82 2.40 20.94
CA PRO A 300 16.64 3.62 21.73
C PRO A 300 17.72 4.65 21.42
N GLY A 301 17.41 5.91 21.71
CA GLY A 301 18.34 7.00 21.54
C GLY A 301 17.73 8.37 21.83
N MET A 302 18.49 9.41 21.54
CA MET A 302 18.07 10.80 21.68
C MET A 302 17.94 11.48 20.33
N GLY A 303 16.80 12.09 20.09
CA GLY A 303 16.56 12.96 18.95
C GLY A 303 16.80 14.41 19.31
N TYR A 304 17.60 15.12 18.52
CA TYR A 304 17.91 16.54 18.64
C TYR A 304 17.32 17.26 17.44
N VAL A 305 16.60 18.36 17.68
CA VAL A 305 16.02 19.19 16.63
C VAL A 305 16.63 20.59 16.72
N ARG A 306 17.10 21.11 15.59
CA ARG A 306 17.63 22.47 15.47
C ARG A 306 16.48 23.43 15.21
N VAL A 307 16.15 24.24 16.22
CA VAL A 307 15.06 25.23 16.16
C VAL A 307 15.53 26.64 15.87
N GLU A 308 16.83 26.91 15.97
CA GLU A 308 17.48 28.16 15.55
C GLU A 308 18.49 27.86 14.45
N PRO A 309 18.45 28.60 13.32
CA PRO A 309 19.47 28.48 12.29
C PRO A 309 20.87 28.67 12.92
N ASP A 310 21.84 27.88 12.48
CA ASP A 310 23.24 27.96 12.91
C ASP A 310 23.54 27.55 14.36
N ALA A 311 22.57 27.06 15.15
CA ALA A 311 22.84 26.51 16.47
C ALA A 311 23.83 25.30 16.35
N PRO A 312 24.95 25.29 17.11
CA PRO A 312 25.90 24.20 17.05
C PRO A 312 25.29 22.90 17.61
N TRP A 313 25.50 21.81 16.93
CA TRP A 313 25.06 20.49 17.45
C TRP A 313 25.79 20.17 18.76
N PRO A 314 25.12 19.57 19.75
CA PRO A 314 25.75 19.19 21.00
C PRO A 314 26.95 18.28 20.73
N ALA A 315 28.09 18.55 21.41
CA ALA A 315 29.26 17.73 21.29
C ALA A 315 28.97 16.28 21.70
N SER A 316 29.55 15.30 21.00
CA SER A 316 29.49 13.91 21.43
C SER A 316 30.16 13.79 22.79
N LYS A 317 29.43 13.38 23.84
CA LYS A 317 30.07 12.95 25.06
C LYS A 317 30.90 11.69 24.72
N ARG A 318 32.23 11.81 24.89
CA ARG A 318 33.14 10.68 24.83
C ARG A 318 32.90 9.71 25.98
#